data_fcacc4d277f7361aac22215f4ac214dc
#
_entry.id   fcacc4d277f7361aac22215f4ac214dc
#
_cell.length_a   1.000
_cell.length_b   1.000
_cell.length_c   1.000
_cell.angle_alpha   90.00
_cell.angle_beta   90.00
_cell.angle_gamma   90.00
#
_symmetry.space_group_name_H-M   'P 1'
#
loop_
_entity.id
_entity.type
_entity.pdbx_description
1 polymer ?
#
loop_
_entity_poly.entity_id
_entity_poly.type
_entity_poly.pdbx_seq_one_letter_code
_entity_poly.pdbx_strand_id
1 'polypeptide(L)'
;MAVSGKSKSSRPVMELLELVGQRWTLRILWELRGEPLSFRALQERCGGISPTVLNGRLRQLRYADVVGQSPAGYALTPLGQELGDKLLDLTLWAERWARKRRG
;
A
#
# COMPACT_ATOMS: atom_id res chain seq x y z
N MET A 1 6.26 -9.73 25.05
CA MET A 1 6.79 -9.27 24.79
C MET A 1 6.79 -8.19 24.71
N ALA A 2 6.97 -7.80 24.88
CA ALA A 2 7.07 -6.66 25.00
C ALA A 2 7.12 -6.08 24.20
N VAL A 3 6.77 -6.10 23.85
CA VAL A 3 6.84 -5.43 23.09
C VAL A 3 6.85 -4.37 23.22
N SER A 4 6.63 -3.92 23.81
CA SER A 4 6.76 -2.77 24.00
C SER A 4 7.31 -2.21 22.91
N GLY A 5 6.98 -1.18 22.55
CA GLY A 5 7.53 -0.47 21.51
C GLY A 5 8.99 -0.41 21.56
N LYS A 6 9.51 -0.92 22.60
CA LYS A 6 10.88 -0.92 22.67
C LYS A 6 11.49 -2.00 21.91
N SER A 7 10.78 -3.00 21.53
CA SER A 7 11.36 -4.07 20.77
C SER A 7 11.62 -3.59 19.37
N LYS A 8 12.85 -3.39 19.01
CA LYS A 8 13.16 -2.93 17.70
C LYS A 8 12.91 -3.98 16.65
N SER A 9 12.95 -5.25 17.03
CA SER A 9 12.74 -6.30 16.06
C SER A 9 11.29 -6.35 15.55
N SER A 10 10.33 -5.87 16.35
CA SER A 10 8.95 -5.90 15.90
C SER A 10 8.47 -4.56 15.39
N ARG A 11 9.22 -3.51 15.63
CA ARG A 11 8.77 -2.17 15.27
C ARG A 11 8.58 -1.98 13.76
N PRO A 12 9.51 -2.45 12.91
CA PRO A 12 9.31 -2.25 11.48
C PRO A 12 8.04 -2.88 10.95
N VAL A 13 7.67 -4.08 11.39
CA VAL A 13 6.46 -4.69 10.89
C VAL A 13 5.23 -3.97 11.41
N MET A 14 5.29 -3.43 12.62
CA MET A 14 4.16 -2.68 13.13
C MET A 14 3.97 -1.39 12.35
N GLU A 15 5.07 -0.72 11.99
CA GLU A 15 5.00 0.47 11.18
C GLU A 15 4.41 0.15 9.81
N LEU A 16 4.83 -0.96 9.23
CA LEU A 16 4.30 -1.37 7.95
C LEU A 16 2.80 -1.62 8.02
N LEU A 17 2.35 -2.32 9.05
CA LEU A 17 0.93 -2.63 9.19
C LEU A 17 0.10 -1.37 9.37
N GLU A 18 0.63 -0.39 10.08
CA GLU A 18 -0.07 0.88 10.22
C GLU A 18 -0.19 1.59 8.87
N LEU A 19 0.85 1.51 8.07
CA LEU A 19 0.83 2.14 6.76
C LEU A 19 -0.15 1.45 5.82
N VAL A 20 -0.01 0.14 5.64
CA VAL A 20 -0.82 -0.57 4.65
C VAL A 20 -2.24 -0.81 5.13
N GLY A 21 -2.48 -0.69 6.43
CA GLY A 21 -3.82 -0.88 6.95
C GLY A 21 -4.72 0.32 6.83
N GLN A 22 -4.20 1.46 6.40
CA GLN A 22 -5.03 2.63 6.24
C GLN A 22 -5.93 2.48 5.03
N ARG A 23 -7.10 3.07 5.14
CA ARG A 23 -8.06 3.01 4.05
C ARG A 23 -7.44 3.54 2.76
N TRP A 24 -7.68 2.85 1.67
CA TRP A 24 -7.25 3.19 0.33
C TRP A 24 -5.81 2.82 0.00
N THR A 25 -4.97 2.56 1.00
CA THR A 25 -3.55 2.33 0.72
C THR A 25 -3.32 1.10 -0.16
N LEU A 26 -3.96 -0.01 0.18
CA LEU A 26 -3.79 -1.22 -0.62
C LEU A 26 -4.32 -1.03 -2.03
N ARG A 27 -5.42 -0.30 -2.18
CA ARG A 27 -5.97 -0.03 -3.51
C ARG A 27 -5.01 0.80 -4.34
N ILE A 28 -4.40 1.80 -3.74
CA ILE A 28 -3.43 2.64 -4.43
C ILE A 28 -2.25 1.81 -4.90
N LEU A 29 -1.70 0.98 -4.01
CA LEU A 29 -0.56 0.15 -4.38
C LEU A 29 -0.94 -0.82 -5.49
N TRP A 30 -2.13 -1.36 -5.45
CA TRP A 30 -2.62 -2.26 -6.48
C TRP A 30 -2.67 -1.57 -7.83
N GLU A 31 -3.23 -0.35 -7.86
CA GLU A 31 -3.35 0.36 -9.13
C GLU A 31 -2.01 0.78 -9.71
N LEU A 32 -1.00 0.96 -8.85
CA LEU A 32 0.33 1.36 -9.31
C LEU A 32 1.21 0.19 -9.73
N ARG A 33 0.69 -1.05 -9.69
CA ARG A 33 1.50 -2.21 -10.05
C ARG A 33 1.96 -2.20 -11.49
N GLY A 34 1.19 -1.59 -12.36
CA GLY A 34 1.52 -1.59 -13.77
C GLY A 34 2.38 -0.39 -14.14
N GLU A 35 1.85 0.48 -14.91
CA GLU A 35 2.58 1.64 -15.38
C GLU A 35 2.40 2.83 -14.47
N PRO A 36 3.27 3.84 -14.59
CA PRO A 36 3.09 5.05 -13.81
C PRO A 36 1.75 5.71 -14.11
N LEU A 37 1.16 6.31 -13.09
CA LEU A 37 -0.13 6.97 -13.23
C LEU A 37 -0.04 8.40 -12.71
N SER A 38 -0.66 9.32 -13.44
CA SER A 38 -0.77 10.68 -12.94
C SER A 38 -1.69 10.69 -11.73
N PHE A 39 -1.66 11.77 -10.98
CA PHE A 39 -2.56 11.93 -9.83
C PHE A 39 -4.01 11.72 -10.28
N ARG A 40 -4.37 12.36 -11.39
CA ARG A 40 -5.75 12.29 -11.88
C ARG A 40 -6.12 10.87 -12.29
N ALA A 41 -5.25 10.22 -13.03
CA ALA A 41 -5.53 8.85 -13.47
C ALA A 41 -5.68 7.92 -12.28
N LEU A 42 -4.81 8.09 -11.27
CA LEU A 42 -4.87 7.27 -10.09
C LEU A 42 -6.17 7.52 -9.33
N GLN A 43 -6.56 8.77 -9.21
CA GLN A 43 -7.80 9.11 -8.56
C GLN A 43 -9.00 8.46 -9.25
N GLU A 44 -9.00 8.50 -10.58
CA GLU A 44 -10.08 7.89 -11.34
C GLU A 44 -10.12 6.38 -11.16
N ARG A 45 -8.95 5.75 -11.17
CA ARG A 45 -8.90 4.29 -11.01
C ARG A 45 -9.35 3.85 -9.62
N CYS A 46 -9.03 4.65 -8.62
CA CYS A 46 -9.46 4.31 -7.27
C CYS A 46 -10.94 4.53 -7.06
N GLY A 47 -11.54 5.43 -7.82
CA GLY A 47 -12.99 5.62 -7.72
C GLY A 47 -13.43 6.08 -6.34
N GLY A 48 -13.91 7.28 -6.21
CA GLY A 48 -14.47 7.75 -4.95
C GLY A 48 -13.49 8.25 -3.91
N ILE A 49 -12.20 8.17 -4.16
CA ILE A 49 -11.24 8.72 -3.22
C ILE A 49 -11.18 10.23 -3.38
N SER A 50 -11.16 10.96 -2.27
CA SER A 50 -11.04 12.41 -2.35
C SER A 50 -9.60 12.80 -2.67
N PRO A 51 -9.40 13.96 -3.32
CA PRO A 51 -8.05 14.41 -3.60
C PRO A 51 -7.20 14.59 -2.34
N THR A 52 -7.82 15.07 -1.26
CA THR A 52 -7.09 15.27 -0.01
C THR A 52 -6.60 13.94 0.55
N VAL A 53 -7.45 12.92 0.55
CA VAL A 53 -7.05 11.61 1.07
C VAL A 53 -5.99 10.99 0.17
N LEU A 54 -6.19 11.05 -1.15
CA LEU A 54 -5.21 10.49 -2.07
C LEU A 54 -3.85 11.15 -1.89
N ASN A 55 -3.84 12.48 -1.81
CA ASN A 55 -2.59 13.20 -1.62
C ASN A 55 -1.90 12.79 -0.33
N GLY A 56 -2.67 12.63 0.75
CA GLY A 56 -2.12 12.21 2.03
C GLY A 56 -1.53 10.81 1.98
N ARG A 57 -2.22 9.89 1.33
CA ARG A 57 -1.73 8.52 1.21
C ARG A 57 -0.46 8.46 0.36
N LEU A 58 -0.45 9.20 -0.76
CA LEU A 58 0.74 9.23 -1.61
C LEU A 58 1.94 9.81 -0.88
N ARG A 59 1.70 10.85 -0.06
CA ARG A 59 2.79 11.44 0.70
C ARG A 59 3.36 10.41 1.68
N GLN A 60 2.51 9.66 2.35
CA GLN A 60 2.97 8.64 3.28
C GLN A 60 3.73 7.54 2.58
N LEU A 61 3.25 7.12 1.41
CA LEU A 61 3.91 6.07 0.65
C LEU A 61 5.25 6.53 0.09
N ARG A 62 5.34 7.80 -0.29
CA ARG A 62 6.62 8.35 -0.75
C ARG A 62 7.60 8.47 0.41
N TYR A 63 7.12 8.85 1.56
CA TYR A 63 7.97 8.94 2.74
C TYR A 63 8.51 7.55 3.11
N ALA A 64 7.70 6.53 2.91
CA ALA A 64 8.11 5.15 3.17
C ALA A 64 8.94 4.56 2.04
N ASP A 65 9.18 5.32 0.97
CA ASP A 65 10.02 4.91 -0.15
C ASP A 65 9.44 3.74 -0.95
N VAL A 66 8.14 3.55 -0.90
CA VAL A 66 7.51 2.51 -1.71
C VAL A 66 6.85 3.08 -2.96
N VAL A 67 6.67 4.40 -3.03
CA VAL A 67 6.14 5.08 -4.20
C VAL A 67 7.08 6.22 -4.56
N GLY A 68 7.35 6.39 -5.83
CA GLY A 68 8.13 7.51 -6.33
C GLY A 68 7.30 8.34 -7.27
N GLN A 69 7.82 9.52 -7.60
CA GLN A 69 7.16 10.43 -8.52
C GLN A 69 8.16 10.90 -9.56
N SER A 70 7.74 10.90 -10.79
CA SER A 70 8.57 11.35 -11.90
C SER A 70 7.65 12.10 -12.88
N PRO A 71 8.22 12.65 -13.97
CA PRO A 71 7.36 13.27 -14.97
C PRO A 71 6.31 12.32 -15.55
N ALA A 72 6.58 11.02 -15.51
CA ALA A 72 5.62 10.03 -15.99
C ALA A 72 4.48 9.80 -15.01
N GLY A 73 4.62 10.25 -13.78
CA GLY A 73 3.58 10.09 -12.77
C GLY A 73 4.10 9.36 -11.54
N TYR A 74 3.17 8.83 -10.75
CA TYR A 74 3.50 8.05 -9.57
C TYR A 74 3.70 6.59 -9.98
N ALA A 75 4.66 5.93 -9.34
CA ALA A 75 4.96 4.54 -9.63
C ALA A 75 5.56 3.87 -8.40
N LEU A 76 5.48 2.56 -8.35
CA LEU A 76 6.14 1.83 -7.28
C LEU A 76 7.64 1.90 -7.49
N THR A 77 8.37 2.10 -6.40
CA THR A 77 9.83 1.97 -6.42
C THR A 77 10.18 0.49 -6.44
N PRO A 78 11.45 0.13 -6.65
CA PRO A 78 11.83 -1.28 -6.52
C PRO A 78 11.42 -1.87 -5.18
N LEU A 79 11.56 -1.09 -4.10
CA LEU A 79 11.11 -1.54 -2.79
C LEU A 79 9.60 -1.70 -2.76
N GLY A 80 8.88 -0.80 -3.41
CA GLY A 80 7.43 -0.90 -3.52
C GLY A 80 7.00 -2.10 -4.34
N GLN A 81 7.77 -2.48 -5.37
CA GLN A 81 7.46 -3.67 -6.15
C GLN A 81 7.58 -4.91 -5.28
N GLU A 82 8.62 -4.98 -4.46
CA GLU A 82 8.77 -6.09 -3.53
C GLU A 82 7.59 -6.19 -2.59
N LEU A 83 7.19 -5.05 -2.03
CA LEU A 83 6.05 -5.03 -1.13
C LEU A 83 4.79 -5.48 -1.86
N GLY A 84 4.61 -5.00 -3.08
CA GLY A 84 3.45 -5.37 -3.88
C GLY A 84 3.34 -6.86 -4.10
N ASP A 85 4.46 -7.52 -4.34
CA ASP A 85 4.45 -8.98 -4.52
C ASP A 85 3.98 -9.69 -3.26
N LYS A 86 4.45 -9.21 -2.10
CA LYS A 86 4.04 -9.82 -0.84
C LYS A 86 2.57 -9.56 -0.55
N LEU A 87 2.08 -8.38 -0.92
CA LEU A 87 0.68 -8.06 -0.72
C LEU A 87 -0.22 -8.87 -1.64
N LEU A 88 0.26 -9.18 -2.85
CA LEU A 88 -0.51 -10.03 -3.75
C LEU A 88 -0.66 -11.41 -3.13
N ASP A 89 0.43 -11.98 -2.61
CA ASP A 89 0.37 -13.27 -1.96
C ASP A 89 -0.62 -13.23 -0.79
N LEU A 90 -0.57 -12.16 -0.02
CA LEU A 90 -1.47 -12.02 1.12
C LEU A 90 -2.92 -11.93 0.66
N THR A 91 -3.17 -11.22 -0.45
CA THR A 91 -4.51 -11.09 -0.99
C THR A 91 -5.07 -12.44 -1.40
N LEU A 92 -4.25 -13.26 -2.05
CA LEU A 92 -4.68 -14.60 -2.45
C LEU A 92 -4.96 -15.47 -1.24
N TRP A 93 -4.12 -15.37 -0.22
CA TRP A 93 -4.36 -16.08 1.02
C TRP A 93 -5.66 -15.64 1.68
N ALA A 94 -5.91 -14.32 1.67
CA ALA A 94 -7.11 -13.78 2.30
C ALA A 94 -8.37 -14.30 1.63
N GLU A 95 -8.33 -14.50 0.31
CA GLU A 95 -9.48 -15.04 -0.40
C GLU A 95 -9.76 -16.47 0.02
N ARG A 96 -8.71 -17.28 0.18
CA ARG A 96 -8.89 -18.65 0.64
C ARG A 96 -9.42 -18.67 2.06
N TRP A 97 -8.88 -17.81 2.89
CA TRP A 97 -9.31 -17.68 4.29
C TRP A 97 -10.79 -17.30 4.37
N ALA A 98 -11.20 -16.35 3.56
CA ALA A 98 -12.59 -15.89 3.59
C ALA A 98 -13.54 -17.00 3.14
N ARG A 99 -13.16 -17.78 2.11
CA ARG A 99 -14.00 -18.88 1.66
C ARG A 99 -14.11 -19.95 2.73
N LYS A 100 -13.00 -20.24 3.40
CA LYS A 100 -12.99 -21.26 4.44
C LYS A 100 -13.88 -20.85 5.62
N ARG A 101 -13.83 -19.59 5.98
CA ARG A 101 -14.67 -19.09 7.06
C ARG A 101 -16.15 -19.18 6.75
N ARG A 102 -16.50 -18.96 5.49
CA ARG A 102 -17.91 -19.01 5.11
C ARG A 102 -18.41 -20.42 4.94
N GLY A 103 -17.51 -21.29 4.60
CA GLY A 103 -17.88 -22.68 4.40
C GLY A 103 -18.00 -23.40 5.70
#